data_82b583b96e7c2637d6f2db296ead7ead
#
_entry.id   82b583b96e7c2637d6f2db296ead7ead
#
_cell.length_a   1.000
_cell.length_b   1.000
_cell.length_c   1.000
_cell.angle_alpha   90.00
_cell.angle_beta   90.00
_cell.angle_gamma   90.00
#
_symmetry.space_group_name_H-M   'P 1'
#
loop_
_entity.id
_entity.type
_entity.pdbx_description
1 polymer ?
#
loop_
_entity_poly.entity_id
_entity_poly.type
_entity_poly.pdbx_seq_one_letter_code
_entity_poly.pdbx_strand_id
1 'polypeptide(L)'
;IITDPSYANYMAFAVSCGAVIKPVKTNIENGFKLPSVEEFEKQITDKTRAILICNPNNPTGYLYTKQEMMQIRDLVKKYNLYLSSDEAYRASIYTKRPYISAFHLEGIEDHVILIDSVSKRYSLCGVRIGALITKNKEVHQAVMKFCQARLSPPLIGQVIAESALATPHEYLEEVYDEYLSRRNFLIDQLNQIPGV
;
A
#
# COMPACT_ATOMS: atom_id res chain seq x y z
N ILE A 1 10.79 -2.51 8.24
CA ILE A 1 9.81 -3.43 8.85
C ILE A 1 8.61 -3.53 7.90
N ILE A 2 8.01 -4.70 7.81
CA ILE A 2 6.85 -4.96 6.94
C ILE A 2 5.90 -5.94 7.63
N THR A 3 4.59 -5.81 7.42
CA THR A 3 3.63 -6.84 7.84
C THR A 3 3.70 -8.05 6.88
N ASP A 4 3.59 -9.25 7.40
CA ASP A 4 3.66 -10.49 6.64
C ASP A 4 2.37 -11.33 6.89
N PRO A 5 1.68 -11.84 5.84
CA PRO A 5 2.05 -11.86 4.41
C PRO A 5 2.04 -10.49 3.74
N SER A 6 2.91 -10.31 2.76
CA SER A 6 3.10 -9.07 2.01
C SER A 6 3.25 -9.32 0.51
N TYR A 7 3.12 -8.26 -0.28
CA TYR A 7 3.37 -8.34 -1.71
C TYR A 7 4.84 -8.72 -1.98
N ALA A 8 5.03 -9.81 -2.72
CA ALA A 8 6.34 -10.45 -2.88
C ALA A 8 7.45 -9.52 -3.40
N ASN A 9 7.10 -8.54 -4.25
CA ASN A 9 8.09 -7.63 -4.82
C ASN A 9 8.72 -6.69 -3.79
N TYR A 10 8.09 -6.44 -2.63
CA TYR A 10 8.74 -5.64 -1.58
C TYR A 10 10.04 -6.29 -1.12
N MET A 11 10.02 -7.62 -0.96
CA MET A 11 11.22 -8.37 -0.60
C MET A 11 12.29 -8.26 -1.70
N ALA A 12 11.90 -8.50 -2.96
CA ALA A 12 12.82 -8.45 -4.08
C ALA A 12 13.47 -7.06 -4.23
N PHE A 13 12.69 -5.98 -4.15
CA PHE A 13 13.21 -4.61 -4.24
C PHE A 13 14.09 -4.24 -3.06
N ALA A 14 13.73 -4.65 -1.84
CA ALA A 14 14.57 -4.39 -0.67
C ALA A 14 15.93 -5.07 -0.80
N VAL A 15 15.95 -6.34 -1.18
CA VAL A 15 17.21 -7.10 -1.38
C VAL A 15 18.08 -6.45 -2.47
N SER A 16 17.46 -6.03 -3.57
CA SER A 16 18.20 -5.37 -4.67
C SER A 16 18.84 -4.03 -4.27
N CYS A 17 18.27 -3.37 -3.25
CA CYS A 17 18.82 -2.14 -2.68
C CYS A 17 19.72 -2.37 -1.46
N GLY A 18 20.04 -3.62 -1.11
CA GLY A 18 20.82 -3.96 0.07
C GLY A 18 20.08 -3.71 1.41
N ALA A 19 18.76 -3.52 1.37
CA ALA A 19 17.96 -3.34 2.58
C ALA A 19 17.57 -4.69 3.18
N VAL A 20 17.54 -4.75 4.51
CA VAL A 20 17.10 -5.92 5.26
C VAL A 20 15.65 -5.75 5.68
N ILE A 21 14.80 -6.68 5.27
CA ILE A 21 13.40 -6.71 5.71
C ILE A 21 13.28 -7.45 7.04
N LYS A 22 12.53 -6.86 7.96
CA LYS A 22 12.11 -7.45 9.22
C LYS A 22 10.59 -7.64 9.19
N PRO A 23 10.09 -8.88 9.02
CA PRO A 23 8.66 -9.13 8.97
C PRO A 23 8.04 -9.13 10.37
N VAL A 24 6.86 -8.55 10.51
CA VAL A 24 5.96 -8.71 11.64
C VAL A 24 4.76 -9.53 11.17
N LYS A 25 4.64 -10.75 11.70
CA LYS A 25 3.65 -11.72 11.23
C LYS A 25 2.24 -11.32 11.63
N THR A 26 1.33 -11.34 10.68
CA THR A 26 -0.10 -11.33 10.90
C THR A 26 -0.64 -12.77 10.87
N ASN A 27 -1.91 -12.95 11.24
CA ASN A 27 -2.47 -14.27 11.46
C ASN A 27 -3.87 -14.35 10.85
N ILE A 28 -4.17 -15.44 10.16
CA ILE A 28 -5.47 -15.68 9.54
C ILE A 28 -6.58 -15.86 10.61
N GLU A 29 -6.27 -16.47 11.75
CA GLU A 29 -7.25 -16.72 12.83
C GLU A 29 -7.82 -15.41 13.42
N ASN A 30 -7.07 -14.30 13.32
CA ASN A 30 -7.56 -12.99 13.71
C ASN A 30 -7.95 -12.09 12.53
N GLY A 31 -8.03 -12.67 11.30
CA GLY A 31 -8.36 -11.96 10.07
C GLY A 31 -7.28 -10.99 9.61
N PHE A 32 -6.01 -11.29 9.85
CA PHE A 32 -4.84 -10.50 9.47
C PHE A 32 -4.80 -9.08 10.06
N LYS A 33 -5.37 -8.89 11.24
CA LYS A 33 -5.30 -7.62 11.98
C LYS A 33 -3.85 -7.20 12.18
N LEU A 34 -3.65 -5.89 12.33
CA LEU A 34 -2.33 -5.36 12.66
C LEU A 34 -1.82 -6.01 13.95
N PRO A 35 -0.58 -6.54 13.98
CA PRO A 35 0.06 -7.00 15.19
C PRO A 35 0.18 -5.89 16.24
N SER A 36 0.37 -6.28 17.49
CA SER A 36 0.52 -5.30 18.56
C SER A 36 1.78 -4.43 18.37
N VAL A 37 1.78 -3.27 19.00
CA VAL A 37 2.91 -2.31 18.95
C VAL A 37 4.21 -2.99 19.38
N GLU A 38 4.14 -3.84 20.40
CA GLU A 38 5.30 -4.57 20.96
C GLU A 38 5.93 -5.51 19.92
N GLU A 39 5.16 -6.11 19.03
CA GLU A 39 5.69 -6.97 17.96
C GLU A 39 6.49 -6.16 16.93
N PHE A 40 6.09 -4.93 16.66
CA PHE A 40 6.88 -4.01 15.85
C PHE A 40 8.16 -3.58 16.59
N GLU A 41 8.04 -3.24 17.85
CA GLU A 41 9.16 -2.77 18.67
C GLU A 41 10.26 -3.81 18.80
N LYS A 42 9.92 -5.10 18.88
CA LYS A 42 10.90 -6.21 18.85
C LYS A 42 11.75 -6.24 17.57
N GLN A 43 11.24 -5.68 16.46
CA GLN A 43 11.97 -5.65 15.19
C GLN A 43 12.73 -4.34 14.97
N ILE A 44 12.48 -3.31 15.79
CA ILE A 44 13.13 -2.01 15.67
C ILE A 44 14.55 -2.07 16.24
N THR A 45 15.50 -1.55 15.48
CA THR A 45 16.90 -1.37 15.87
C THR A 45 17.37 0.03 15.44
N ASP A 46 18.58 0.40 15.82
CA ASP A 46 19.25 1.63 15.38
C ASP A 46 19.41 1.74 13.86
N LYS A 47 19.36 0.59 13.16
CA LYS A 47 19.42 0.51 11.69
C LYS A 47 18.06 0.58 11.02
N THR A 48 16.96 0.49 11.76
CA THR A 48 15.61 0.59 11.19
C THR A 48 15.38 1.99 10.63
N ARG A 49 14.82 2.06 9.40
CA ARG A 49 14.55 3.34 8.72
C ARG A 49 13.09 3.55 8.38
N ALA A 50 12.35 2.48 8.12
CA ALA A 50 10.97 2.61 7.68
C ALA A 50 10.09 1.44 8.15
N ILE A 51 8.81 1.74 8.28
CA ILE A 51 7.71 0.76 8.27
C ILE A 51 7.05 0.87 6.89
N LEU A 52 6.84 -0.27 6.21
CA LEU A 52 6.10 -0.34 4.96
C LEU A 52 4.80 -1.09 5.20
N ILE A 53 3.71 -0.48 4.79
CA ILE A 53 2.37 -1.08 4.80
C ILE A 53 1.76 -1.04 3.41
N CYS A 54 0.83 -1.94 3.13
CA CYS A 54 -0.06 -1.90 1.98
C CYS A 54 -1.50 -1.78 2.49
N ASN A 55 -2.21 -0.72 2.09
CA ASN A 55 -3.54 -0.43 2.61
C ASN A 55 -4.52 0.00 1.51
N PRO A 56 -5.47 -0.84 1.13
CA PRO A 56 -5.72 -2.24 1.55
C PRO A 56 -4.57 -3.19 1.23
N ASN A 57 -4.40 -4.22 2.05
CA ASN A 57 -3.24 -5.12 1.96
C ASN A 57 -3.34 -6.10 0.78
N ASN A 58 -2.22 -6.31 0.11
CA ASN A 58 -1.98 -7.42 -0.80
C ASN A 58 -0.97 -8.37 -0.13
N PRO A 59 -1.30 -9.66 0.14
CA PRO A 59 -2.41 -10.42 -0.46
C PRO A 59 -3.66 -10.57 0.41
N THR A 60 -3.67 -10.12 1.66
CA THR A 60 -4.70 -10.49 2.65
C THR A 60 -6.04 -9.79 2.45
N GLY A 61 -6.08 -8.68 1.70
CA GLY A 61 -7.26 -7.82 1.56
C GLY A 61 -7.60 -7.02 2.83
N TYR A 62 -6.75 -7.09 3.87
CA TYR A 62 -7.02 -6.39 5.11
C TYR A 62 -7.00 -4.87 4.92
N LEU A 63 -8.02 -4.20 5.44
CA LEU A 63 -8.11 -2.74 5.50
C LEU A 63 -7.85 -2.29 6.94
N TYR A 64 -6.78 -1.52 7.16
CA TYR A 64 -6.45 -1.03 8.48
C TYR A 64 -7.50 -0.08 9.03
N THR A 65 -7.82 -0.26 10.31
CA THR A 65 -8.70 0.63 11.06
C THR A 65 -8.00 1.96 11.38
N LYS A 66 -8.78 2.98 11.73
CA LYS A 66 -8.23 4.26 12.18
C LYS A 66 -7.29 4.08 13.37
N GLN A 67 -7.66 3.22 14.31
CA GLN A 67 -6.86 2.95 15.51
C GLN A 67 -5.51 2.31 15.14
N GLU A 68 -5.50 1.33 14.24
CA GLU A 68 -4.26 0.69 13.78
C GLU A 68 -3.36 1.66 13.02
N MET A 69 -3.94 2.51 12.16
CA MET A 69 -3.18 3.56 11.48
C MET A 69 -2.58 4.56 12.47
N MET A 70 -3.28 4.90 13.55
CA MET A 70 -2.73 5.75 14.61
C MET A 70 -1.62 5.06 15.40
N GLN A 71 -1.70 3.75 15.67
CA GLN A 71 -0.62 2.97 16.28
C GLN A 71 0.64 3.00 15.41
N ILE A 72 0.51 2.83 14.09
CA ILE A 72 1.63 2.95 13.15
C ILE A 72 2.22 4.37 13.18
N ARG A 73 1.38 5.41 13.18
CA ARG A 73 1.80 6.80 13.31
C ARG A 73 2.65 7.01 14.56
N ASP A 74 2.19 6.50 15.69
CA ASP A 74 2.85 6.69 16.99
C ASP A 74 4.22 5.97 17.02
N LEU A 75 4.33 4.77 16.42
CA LEU A 75 5.61 4.10 16.20
C LEU A 75 6.55 4.92 15.32
N VAL A 76 6.07 5.42 14.19
CA VAL A 76 6.84 6.27 13.27
C VAL A 76 7.39 7.50 14.01
N LYS A 77 6.54 8.16 14.78
CA LYS A 77 6.92 9.34 15.56
C LYS A 77 7.91 9.01 16.68
N LYS A 78 7.65 7.93 17.44
CA LYS A 78 8.48 7.51 18.57
C LYS A 78 9.90 7.18 18.16
N TYR A 79 10.05 6.49 17.03
CA TYR A 79 11.35 5.97 16.56
C TYR A 79 11.93 6.75 15.38
N ASN A 80 11.32 7.89 15.02
CA ASN A 80 11.76 8.76 13.91
C ASN A 80 11.96 7.97 12.61
N LEU A 81 10.96 7.15 12.24
CA LEU A 81 10.98 6.29 11.06
C LEU A 81 10.23 6.97 9.90
N TYR A 82 10.43 6.45 8.69
CA TYR A 82 9.54 6.73 7.57
C TYR A 82 8.37 5.73 7.56
N LEU A 83 7.20 6.19 7.09
CA LEU A 83 6.06 5.36 6.76
C LEU A 83 5.93 5.27 5.24
N SER A 84 6.28 4.14 4.65
CA SER A 84 5.96 3.86 3.26
C SER A 84 4.58 3.19 3.19
N SER A 85 3.62 3.87 2.57
CA SER A 85 2.24 3.38 2.43
C SER A 85 1.94 3.12 0.96
N ASP A 86 1.80 1.84 0.59
CA ASP A 86 1.30 1.45 -0.72
C ASP A 86 -0.23 1.49 -0.71
N GLU A 87 -0.79 2.44 -1.44
CA GLU A 87 -2.23 2.70 -1.50
C GLU A 87 -2.84 2.38 -2.88
N ALA A 88 -2.16 1.54 -3.65
CA ALA A 88 -2.59 1.17 -5.01
C ALA A 88 -4.00 0.56 -5.05
N TYR A 89 -4.45 -0.07 -3.97
CA TYR A 89 -5.77 -0.71 -3.88
C TYR A 89 -6.84 0.14 -3.18
N ARG A 90 -6.59 1.42 -2.91
CA ARG A 90 -7.52 2.29 -2.17
C ARG A 90 -8.92 2.45 -2.81
N ALA A 91 -9.06 2.15 -4.09
CA ALA A 91 -10.36 2.13 -4.78
C ALA A 91 -11.07 0.77 -4.72
N SER A 92 -10.42 -0.28 -4.18
CA SER A 92 -10.94 -1.66 -4.14
C SER A 92 -11.35 -2.04 -2.71
N ILE A 93 -12.20 -1.23 -2.08
CA ILE A 93 -12.65 -1.43 -0.70
C ILE A 93 -14.10 -1.90 -0.71
N TYR A 94 -14.31 -3.17 -0.38
CA TYR A 94 -15.63 -3.82 -0.41
C TYR A 94 -16.29 -3.91 0.99
N THR A 95 -15.90 -3.04 1.89
CA THR A 95 -16.46 -2.95 3.24
C THR A 95 -17.00 -1.56 3.52
N LYS A 96 -17.88 -1.43 4.52
CA LYS A 96 -18.37 -0.13 4.97
C LYS A 96 -17.38 0.64 5.85
N ARG A 97 -16.16 0.11 6.05
CA ARG A 97 -15.13 0.78 6.85
C ARG A 97 -14.58 1.99 6.10
N PRO A 98 -14.38 3.13 6.77
CA PRO A 98 -13.74 4.28 6.16
C PRO A 98 -12.28 3.97 5.83
N TYR A 99 -11.86 4.38 4.65
CA TYR A 99 -10.45 4.34 4.25
C TYR A 99 -9.69 5.50 4.89
N ILE A 100 -8.52 5.19 5.44
CA ILE A 100 -7.61 6.17 6.03
C ILE A 100 -6.28 6.11 5.27
N SER A 101 -5.97 7.15 4.52
CA SER A 101 -4.66 7.31 3.89
C SER A 101 -3.60 7.67 4.92
N ALA A 102 -2.35 7.28 4.67
CA ALA A 102 -1.21 7.69 5.50
C ALA A 102 -1.07 9.21 5.59
N PHE A 103 -1.49 9.96 4.58
CA PHE A 103 -1.51 11.45 4.62
C PHE A 103 -2.58 12.06 5.55
N HIS A 104 -3.50 11.26 6.07
CA HIS A 104 -4.44 11.73 7.10
C HIS A 104 -3.87 11.58 8.53
N LEU A 105 -2.64 11.08 8.68
CA LEU A 105 -1.99 10.90 9.97
C LEU A 105 -1.23 12.16 10.36
N GLU A 106 -1.83 12.96 11.23
CA GLU A 106 -1.28 14.23 11.68
C GLU A 106 0.02 14.06 12.49
N GLY A 107 0.96 14.97 12.27
CA GLY A 107 2.22 15.07 13.00
C GLY A 107 3.33 14.14 12.53
N ILE A 108 3.15 13.50 11.36
CA ILE A 108 4.18 12.70 10.66
C ILE A 108 4.22 13.00 9.16
N GLU A 109 3.71 14.14 8.72
CA GLU A 109 3.51 14.45 7.30
C GLU A 109 4.82 14.35 6.50
N ASP A 110 5.94 14.79 7.08
CA ASP A 110 7.26 14.71 6.46
C ASP A 110 7.89 13.30 6.53
N HIS A 111 7.28 12.39 7.26
CA HIS A 111 7.70 10.99 7.36
C HIS A 111 6.97 10.07 6.38
N VAL A 112 5.88 10.56 5.75
CA VAL A 112 5.05 9.74 4.87
C VAL A 112 5.62 9.71 3.45
N ILE A 113 5.71 8.50 2.92
CA ILE A 113 6.01 8.19 1.52
C ILE A 113 4.85 7.35 1.00
N LEU A 114 3.95 7.98 0.24
CA LEU A 114 2.80 7.31 -0.33
C LEU A 114 3.12 6.82 -1.74
N ILE A 115 2.75 5.59 -2.04
CA ILE A 115 2.87 4.97 -3.35
C ILE A 115 1.47 4.72 -3.90
N ASP A 116 1.22 5.19 -5.12
CA ASP A 116 -0.04 4.99 -5.83
C ASP A 116 0.22 4.59 -7.29
N SER A 117 -0.81 4.08 -7.96
CA SER A 117 -0.70 3.62 -9.34
C SER A 117 -2.04 3.72 -10.08
N VAL A 118 -1.98 4.05 -11.36
CA VAL A 118 -3.16 3.97 -12.25
C VAL A 118 -3.55 2.52 -12.56
N SER A 119 -2.67 1.56 -12.28
CA SER A 119 -2.81 0.16 -12.68
C SER A 119 -4.08 -0.51 -12.16
N LYS A 120 -4.43 -0.24 -10.90
CA LYS A 120 -5.58 -0.91 -10.25
C LYS A 120 -6.83 -0.04 -10.30
N ARG A 121 -6.68 1.24 -9.97
CA ARG A 121 -7.79 2.18 -9.90
C ARG A 121 -8.52 2.39 -11.23
N TYR A 122 -7.75 2.43 -12.33
CA TYR A 122 -8.30 2.72 -13.67
C TYR A 122 -8.18 1.53 -14.63
N SER A 123 -7.90 0.33 -14.12
CA SER A 123 -7.68 -0.87 -14.95
C SER A 123 -6.56 -0.70 -16.00
N LEU A 124 -5.57 0.15 -15.73
CA LEU A 124 -4.50 0.55 -16.64
C LEU A 124 -3.15 -0.10 -16.31
N CYS A 125 -3.14 -1.39 -15.97
CA CYS A 125 -1.92 -2.08 -15.55
C CYS A 125 -0.81 -2.12 -16.63
N GLY A 126 -1.18 -2.12 -17.91
CA GLY A 126 -0.25 -2.10 -19.04
C GLY A 126 0.41 -0.74 -19.30
N VAL A 127 -0.14 0.34 -18.78
CA VAL A 127 0.37 1.72 -18.99
C VAL A 127 1.67 1.98 -18.24
N ARG A 128 1.93 1.26 -17.14
CA ARG A 128 3.16 1.32 -16.33
C ARG A 128 3.44 2.68 -15.70
N ILE A 129 2.39 3.36 -15.22
CA ILE A 129 2.48 4.65 -14.53
C ILE A 129 2.07 4.48 -13.07
N GLY A 130 2.89 5.02 -12.20
CA GLY A 130 2.66 5.16 -10.77
C GLY A 130 3.21 6.47 -10.26
N ALA A 131 2.93 6.79 -9.01
CA ALA A 131 3.36 8.00 -8.35
C ALA A 131 3.94 7.67 -6.96
N LEU A 132 5.03 8.34 -6.62
CA LEU A 132 5.51 8.46 -5.26
C LEU A 132 5.23 9.89 -4.80
N ILE A 133 4.55 10.02 -3.66
CA ILE A 133 4.09 11.29 -3.13
C ILE A 133 4.65 11.46 -1.72
N THR A 134 5.30 12.58 -1.46
CA THR A 134 5.84 12.90 -0.13
C THR A 134 5.90 14.42 0.06
N LYS A 135 5.75 14.86 1.31
CA LYS A 135 6.01 16.27 1.69
C LYS A 135 7.47 16.49 2.08
N ASN A 136 8.23 15.43 2.32
CA ASN A 136 9.64 15.49 2.68
C ASN A 136 10.50 15.90 1.47
N LYS A 137 11.10 17.08 1.54
CA LYS A 137 11.91 17.64 0.45
C LYS A 137 13.17 16.83 0.14
N GLU A 138 13.81 16.27 1.17
CA GLU A 138 15.03 15.47 1.00
C GLU A 138 14.73 14.16 0.29
N VAL A 139 13.65 13.46 0.74
CA VAL A 139 13.16 12.25 0.08
C VAL A 139 12.79 12.55 -1.37
N HIS A 140 12.04 13.62 -1.61
CA HIS A 140 11.66 14.04 -2.96
C HIS A 140 12.89 14.26 -3.85
N GLN A 141 13.90 15.00 -3.38
CA GLN A 141 15.13 15.26 -4.13
C GLN A 141 15.92 13.96 -4.42
N ALA A 142 16.01 13.05 -3.44
CA ALA A 142 16.66 11.77 -3.63
C ALA A 142 15.95 10.92 -4.69
N VAL A 143 14.61 10.81 -4.59
CA VAL A 143 13.81 10.06 -5.57
C VAL A 143 13.90 10.66 -6.97
N MET A 144 13.90 12.00 -7.09
CA MET A 144 14.09 12.67 -8.38
C MET A 144 15.40 12.27 -9.09
N LYS A 145 16.49 12.13 -8.34
CA LYS A 145 17.77 11.66 -8.92
C LYS A 145 17.64 10.25 -9.49
N PHE A 146 16.95 9.33 -8.79
CA PHE A 146 16.67 8.00 -9.31
C PHE A 146 15.75 8.02 -10.53
N CYS A 147 14.72 8.87 -10.53
CA CYS A 147 13.84 9.06 -11.67
C CYS A 147 14.60 9.58 -12.90
N GLN A 148 15.51 10.54 -12.71
CA GLN A 148 16.35 11.08 -13.77
C GLN A 148 17.33 10.02 -14.32
N ALA A 149 17.94 9.20 -13.46
CA ALA A 149 18.83 8.13 -13.88
C ALA A 149 18.10 7.01 -14.64
N ARG A 150 16.86 6.72 -14.22
CA ARG A 150 16.00 5.72 -14.88
C ARG A 150 15.41 6.23 -16.21
N LEU A 151 15.34 7.53 -16.41
CA LEU A 151 14.59 8.25 -17.44
C LEU A 151 13.08 8.27 -17.19
N SER A 152 12.38 9.10 -17.96
CA SER A 152 10.93 9.28 -17.80
C SER A 152 10.15 8.03 -18.22
N PRO A 153 8.96 7.81 -17.67
CA PRO A 153 8.03 6.83 -18.21
C PRO A 153 7.69 7.14 -19.68
N PRO A 154 7.21 6.13 -20.45
CA PRO A 154 6.84 6.34 -21.85
C PRO A 154 5.79 7.47 -22.00
N LEU A 155 5.98 8.37 -22.96
CA LEU A 155 5.08 9.51 -23.20
C LEU A 155 3.63 9.08 -23.37
N ILE A 156 3.36 8.04 -24.16
CA ILE A 156 2.00 7.50 -24.37
C ILE A 156 1.39 7.09 -23.05
N GLY A 157 2.15 6.44 -22.17
CA GLY A 157 1.69 6.07 -20.83
C GLY A 157 1.31 7.27 -19.98
N GLN A 158 2.07 8.36 -20.05
CA GLN A 158 1.79 9.61 -19.33
C GLN A 158 0.50 10.25 -19.81
N VAL A 159 0.29 10.35 -21.13
CA VAL A 159 -0.92 10.92 -21.73
C VAL A 159 -2.16 10.09 -21.36
N ILE A 160 -2.07 8.76 -21.40
CA ILE A 160 -3.16 7.86 -20.98
C ILE A 160 -3.46 8.04 -19.49
N ALA A 161 -2.43 8.11 -18.64
CA ALA A 161 -2.62 8.30 -17.21
C ALA A 161 -3.25 9.66 -16.87
N GLU A 162 -2.87 10.73 -17.57
CA GLU A 162 -3.49 12.03 -17.44
C GLU A 162 -4.97 11.99 -17.85
N SER A 163 -5.27 11.37 -18.98
CA SER A 163 -6.65 11.22 -19.48
C SER A 163 -7.51 10.41 -18.50
N ALA A 164 -6.93 9.44 -17.78
CA ALA A 164 -7.64 8.64 -16.78
C ALA A 164 -8.19 9.47 -15.60
N LEU A 165 -7.67 10.68 -15.36
CA LEU A 165 -8.20 11.57 -14.32
C LEU A 165 -9.60 12.08 -14.65
N ALA A 166 -9.99 12.07 -15.93
CA ALA A 166 -11.33 12.44 -16.40
C ALA A 166 -12.28 11.23 -16.49
N THR A 167 -11.88 10.05 -15.98
CA THR A 167 -12.74 8.86 -15.97
C THR A 167 -14.03 9.14 -15.21
N PRO A 168 -15.20 8.92 -15.80
CA PRO A 168 -16.48 9.12 -15.15
C PRO A 168 -16.64 8.25 -13.89
N HIS A 169 -17.39 8.75 -12.92
CA HIS A 169 -17.61 8.04 -11.65
C HIS A 169 -18.36 6.72 -11.89
N GLU A 170 -19.28 6.72 -12.82
CA GLU A 170 -20.07 5.56 -13.22
C GLU A 170 -19.20 4.36 -13.64
N TYR A 171 -18.11 4.61 -14.37
CA TYR A 171 -17.15 3.55 -14.71
C TYR A 171 -16.50 2.93 -13.46
N LEU A 172 -16.15 3.76 -12.47
CA LEU A 172 -15.55 3.27 -11.24
C LEU A 172 -16.54 2.45 -10.40
N GLU A 173 -17.82 2.82 -10.43
CA GLU A 173 -18.92 2.06 -9.81
C GLU A 173 -19.13 0.72 -10.51
N GLU A 174 -19.19 0.69 -11.84
CA GLU A 174 -19.30 -0.55 -12.62
C GLU A 174 -18.15 -1.52 -12.33
N VAL A 175 -16.93 -1.02 -12.30
CA VAL A 175 -15.73 -1.82 -11.96
C VAL A 175 -15.82 -2.36 -10.53
N TYR A 176 -16.27 -1.53 -9.59
CA TYR A 176 -16.46 -1.94 -8.19
C TYR A 176 -17.48 -3.07 -8.09
N ASP A 177 -18.65 -2.92 -8.69
CA ASP A 177 -19.74 -3.90 -8.66
C ASP A 177 -19.33 -5.23 -9.31
N GLU A 178 -18.62 -5.17 -10.44
CA GLU A 178 -18.11 -6.36 -11.13
C GLU A 178 -17.11 -7.13 -10.24
N TYR A 179 -16.14 -6.46 -9.63
CA TYR A 179 -15.20 -7.14 -8.72
C TYR A 179 -15.86 -7.64 -7.45
N LEU A 180 -16.85 -6.92 -6.92
CA LEU A 180 -17.64 -7.36 -5.78
C LEU A 180 -18.40 -8.66 -6.11
N SER A 181 -19.02 -8.71 -7.27
CA SER A 181 -19.73 -9.89 -7.77
C SER A 181 -18.80 -11.09 -7.94
N ARG A 182 -17.64 -10.89 -8.58
CA ARG A 182 -16.63 -11.96 -8.76
C ARG A 182 -16.12 -12.48 -7.43
N ARG A 183 -15.82 -11.58 -6.48
CA ARG A 183 -15.38 -11.96 -5.14
C ARG A 183 -16.42 -12.83 -4.44
N ASN A 184 -17.68 -12.41 -4.43
CA ASN A 184 -18.76 -13.13 -3.76
C ASN A 184 -18.93 -14.51 -4.38
N PHE A 185 -19.03 -14.57 -5.72
CA PHE A 185 -19.12 -15.85 -6.44
C PHE A 185 -17.95 -16.78 -6.09
N LEU A 186 -16.73 -16.29 -6.14
CA LEU A 186 -15.53 -17.10 -5.86
C LEU A 186 -15.55 -17.64 -4.42
N ILE A 187 -15.86 -16.80 -3.44
CA ILE A 187 -15.92 -17.23 -2.03
C ILE A 187 -17.01 -18.27 -1.83
N ASP A 188 -18.20 -18.05 -2.40
CA ASP A 188 -19.33 -18.99 -2.29
C ASP A 188 -18.98 -20.35 -2.92
N GLN A 189 -18.29 -20.37 -4.06
CA GLN A 189 -17.88 -21.61 -4.70
C GLN A 189 -16.76 -22.33 -3.94
N LEU A 190 -15.75 -21.60 -3.46
CA LEU A 190 -14.64 -22.18 -2.70
C LEU A 190 -15.14 -22.83 -1.39
N ASN A 191 -16.07 -22.18 -0.69
CA ASN A 191 -16.64 -22.72 0.55
C ASN A 191 -17.45 -24.01 0.36
N GLN A 192 -17.78 -24.38 -0.87
CA GLN A 192 -18.46 -25.65 -1.19
C GLN A 192 -17.49 -26.81 -1.41
N ILE A 193 -16.19 -26.53 -1.52
CA ILE A 193 -15.15 -27.55 -1.75
C ILE A 193 -14.73 -28.12 -0.40
N PRO A 194 -14.87 -29.44 -0.16
CA PRO A 194 -14.43 -30.06 1.08
C PRO A 194 -12.93 -29.84 1.33
N GLY A 195 -12.60 -29.27 2.49
CA GLY A 195 -11.21 -29.02 2.90
C GLY A 195 -10.63 -27.66 2.48
N VAL A 196 -11.46 -26.79 1.92
CA VAL A 196 -11.12 -25.39 1.60
C VAL A 196 -11.73 -24.47 2.63
#